data_3900b7ff76ee9bce04b2cded8daaefc5
#
_entry.id   3900b7ff76ee9bce04b2cded8daaefc5
#
_cell.length_a   1.000
_cell.length_b   1.000
_cell.length_c   1.000
_cell.angle_alpha   90.00
_cell.angle_beta   90.00
_cell.angle_gamma   90.00
#
_symmetry.space_group_name_H-M   'P 1'
#
loop_
_entity.id
_entity.type
_entity.pdbx_description
1 polymer ?
#
loop_
_entity_poly.entity_id
_entity_poly.type
_entity_poly.pdbx_seq_one_letter_code
_entity_poly.pdbx_strand_id
1 'polypeptide(L)'
;MLEAIKEKLRAAGLTVYDFAEKIGTCKAPYVVVYDSGVEVTPGTKGMYGRHTYEVACLTPYTDVDGLATLERRVRQAMHALPGLHLSSSGGTGVEQTYQARAMSLAYVSTERLY
;
A
#
# COMPACT_ATOMS: atom_id res chain seq x y z
N MET A 1 5.28 -11.44 3.83
CA MET A 1 4.05 -10.61 3.79
C MET A 1 4.00 -9.67 2.59
N LEU A 2 5.10 -9.01 2.24
CA LEU A 2 5.14 -8.10 1.10
C LEU A 2 4.71 -8.78 -0.20
N GLU A 3 5.25 -9.96 -0.48
CA GLU A 3 4.87 -10.71 -1.68
C GLU A 3 3.40 -11.14 -1.67
N ALA A 4 2.88 -11.51 -0.50
CA ALA A 4 1.48 -11.88 -0.36
C ALA A 4 0.55 -10.68 -0.67
N ILE A 5 0.94 -9.48 -0.25
CA ILE A 5 0.20 -8.25 -0.55
C ILE A 5 0.18 -8.01 -2.06
N LYS A 6 1.35 -8.07 -2.70
CA LYS A 6 1.46 -7.87 -4.15
C LYS A 6 0.62 -8.88 -4.92
N GLU A 7 0.71 -10.16 -4.55
CA GLU A 7 -0.06 -11.21 -5.21
C GLU A 7 -1.57 -11.00 -5.06
N LYS A 8 -2.00 -10.61 -3.86
CA LYS A 8 -3.42 -10.36 -3.60
C LYS A 8 -3.96 -9.22 -4.44
N LEU A 9 -3.20 -8.13 -4.54
CA LEU A 9 -3.59 -6.99 -5.34
C LEU A 9 -3.60 -7.33 -6.84
N ARG A 10 -2.61 -8.08 -7.32
CA ARG A 10 -2.59 -8.54 -8.71
C ARG A 10 -3.77 -9.48 -9.02
N ALA A 11 -4.10 -10.36 -8.10
CA ALA A 11 -5.24 -11.26 -8.24
C ALA A 11 -6.57 -10.50 -8.30
N ALA A 12 -6.64 -9.32 -7.71
CA ALA A 12 -7.80 -8.44 -7.78
C ALA A 12 -7.86 -7.63 -9.09
N GLY A 13 -6.93 -7.86 -10.01
CA GLY A 13 -6.88 -7.17 -11.29
C GLY A 13 -6.16 -5.84 -11.29
N LEU A 14 -5.42 -5.55 -10.22
CA LEU A 14 -4.67 -4.29 -10.10
C LEU A 14 -3.26 -4.42 -10.67
N THR A 15 -2.76 -3.36 -11.28
CA THR A 15 -1.37 -3.27 -11.71
C THR A 15 -0.52 -2.88 -10.51
N VAL A 16 0.48 -3.70 -10.19
CA VAL A 16 1.35 -3.50 -9.02
C VAL A 16 2.79 -3.38 -9.46
N TYR A 17 3.44 -2.31 -9.04
CA TYR A 17 4.87 -2.09 -9.28
C TYR A 17 5.63 -2.14 -7.97
N ASP A 18 6.91 -2.50 -8.04
CA ASP A 18 7.82 -2.42 -6.91
C ASP A 18 8.28 -0.98 -6.70
N PHE A 19 8.62 -0.65 -5.45
CA PHE A 19 9.02 0.70 -5.08
C PHE A 19 10.19 1.25 -5.91
N ALA A 20 11.13 0.40 -6.28
CA ALA A 20 12.33 0.82 -7.00
C ALA A 20 12.17 0.81 -8.53
N GLU A 21 11.01 0.40 -9.06
CA GLU A 21 10.80 0.36 -10.50
C GLU A 21 10.72 1.76 -11.09
N LYS A 22 11.34 1.92 -12.25
CA LYS A 22 11.20 3.17 -13.00
C LYS A 22 9.87 3.16 -13.74
N ILE A 23 8.99 4.03 -13.30
CA ILE A 23 7.68 4.20 -13.90
C ILE A 23 7.66 5.60 -14.50
N GLY A 24 7.36 5.72 -15.75
CA GLY A 24 7.24 7.02 -16.39
C GLY A 24 5.95 7.75 -15.98
N THR A 25 5.49 8.66 -16.83
CA THR A 25 4.21 9.34 -16.64
C THR A 25 3.08 8.34 -16.41
N CYS A 26 2.24 8.61 -15.42
CA CYS A 26 1.10 7.75 -15.09
C CYS A 26 0.04 7.83 -16.19
N LYS A 27 -0.16 6.74 -16.92
CA LYS A 27 -1.13 6.66 -18.02
C LYS A 27 -2.36 5.83 -17.67
N ALA A 28 -2.28 5.04 -16.62
CA ALA A 28 -3.36 4.19 -16.14
C ALA A 28 -3.20 4.00 -14.64
N PRO A 29 -4.29 3.65 -13.90
CA PRO A 29 -4.17 3.42 -12.47
C PRO A 29 -3.20 2.29 -12.14
N TYR A 30 -2.38 2.50 -11.10
CA TYR A 30 -1.50 1.47 -10.57
C TYR A 30 -1.25 1.68 -9.09
N VAL A 31 -0.70 0.67 -8.45
CA VAL A 31 -0.30 0.74 -7.03
C VAL A 31 1.17 0.40 -6.89
N VAL A 32 1.81 0.99 -5.89
CA VAL A 32 3.18 0.67 -5.51
C VAL A 32 3.14 0.22 -4.06
N VAL A 33 3.69 -0.96 -3.80
CA VAL A 33 3.71 -1.53 -2.44
C VAL A 33 5.15 -1.55 -1.96
N TYR A 34 5.37 -1.08 -0.75
CA TYR A 34 6.69 -1.13 -0.15
C TYR A 34 6.63 -1.35 1.36
N ASP A 35 7.73 -1.89 1.87
CA ASP A 35 7.94 -2.18 3.27
C ASP A 35 8.55 -0.96 3.95
N SER A 36 7.83 -0.37 4.90
CA SER A 36 8.31 0.80 5.64
C SER A 36 9.15 0.43 6.87
N GLY A 37 9.31 -0.85 7.13
CA GLY A 37 10.16 -1.31 8.22
C GLY A 37 9.41 -1.82 9.44
N VAL A 38 10.18 -2.19 10.44
CA VAL A 38 9.69 -2.77 11.68
C VAL A 38 10.00 -1.86 12.85
N GLU A 39 8.99 -1.57 13.65
CA GLU A 39 9.16 -0.91 14.93
C GLU A 39 9.09 -1.98 16.02
N VAL A 40 10.12 -2.06 16.86
CA VAL A 40 10.22 -3.05 17.92
C VAL A 40 9.65 -2.49 19.21
N THR A 41 8.71 -3.22 19.80
CA THR A 41 8.08 -2.82 21.05
C THR A 41 8.24 -3.94 22.06
N PRO A 42 8.79 -3.67 23.28
CA PRO A 42 8.87 -4.66 24.33
C PRO A 42 7.47 -5.00 24.85
N GLY A 43 7.22 -6.28 25.04
CA GLY A 43 5.99 -6.78 25.64
C GLY A 43 6.25 -7.53 26.93
N THR A 44 5.19 -7.95 27.62
CA THR A 44 5.31 -8.66 28.88
C THR A 44 5.92 -10.05 28.75
N LYS A 45 5.84 -10.65 27.57
CA LYS A 45 6.31 -12.02 27.29
C LYS A 45 7.29 -12.09 26.12
N GLY A 46 7.96 -11.00 25.81
CA GLY A 46 8.91 -10.96 24.71
C GLY A 46 8.91 -9.65 23.95
N MET A 47 9.57 -9.67 22.81
CA MET A 47 9.65 -8.53 21.91
C MET A 47 8.70 -8.72 20.74
N TYR A 48 8.02 -7.65 20.35
CA TYR A 48 7.07 -7.65 19.24
C TYR A 48 7.53 -6.69 18.18
N GLY A 49 7.37 -7.08 16.92
CA GLY A 49 7.61 -6.23 15.78
C GLY A 49 6.30 -5.72 15.20
N ARG A 50 6.21 -4.40 15.05
CA ARG A 50 5.12 -3.77 14.31
C ARG A 50 5.63 -3.42 12.93
N HIS A 51 5.24 -4.21 11.96
CA HIS A 51 5.68 -4.07 10.59
C HIS A 51 4.67 -3.24 9.81
N THR A 52 5.15 -2.19 9.15
CA THR A 52 4.29 -1.31 8.36
C THR A 52 4.56 -1.52 6.87
N TYR A 53 3.49 -1.72 6.12
CA TYR A 53 3.51 -1.82 4.67
C TYR A 53 2.69 -0.67 4.11
N GLU A 54 3.23 0.02 3.13
CA GLU A 54 2.51 1.11 2.50
C GLU A 54 2.10 0.74 1.09
N VAL A 55 0.86 1.06 0.76
CA VAL A 55 0.28 0.87 -0.57
C VAL A 55 -0.03 2.24 -1.12
N ALA A 56 0.77 2.69 -2.06
CA ALA A 56 0.54 3.96 -2.74
C ALA A 56 -0.36 3.71 -3.95
N CYS A 57 -1.45 4.46 -4.03
CA CYS A 57 -2.40 4.40 -5.14
C CYS A 57 -2.17 5.61 -6.03
N LEU A 58 -2.00 5.38 -7.32
CA LEU A 58 -1.76 6.45 -8.28
C LEU A 58 -2.71 6.30 -9.47
N THR A 59 -3.26 7.43 -9.91
CA THR A 59 -4.11 7.50 -11.09
C THR A 59 -3.63 8.64 -11.98
N PRO A 60 -3.95 8.61 -13.30
CA PRO A 60 -3.62 9.73 -14.16
C PRO A 60 -4.16 11.06 -13.63
N TYR A 61 -3.41 12.12 -13.86
CA TYR A 61 -3.75 13.46 -13.36
C TYR A 61 -5.16 13.91 -13.73
N THR A 62 -5.63 13.50 -14.89
CA THR A 62 -6.95 13.86 -15.42
C THR A 62 -8.09 12.99 -14.90
N ASP A 63 -7.77 11.90 -14.19
CA ASP A 63 -8.77 10.96 -13.68
C ASP A 63 -9.21 11.36 -12.27
N VAL A 64 -10.23 12.20 -12.19
CA VAL A 64 -10.68 12.80 -10.93
C VAL A 64 -11.30 11.77 -9.98
N ASP A 65 -12.06 10.82 -10.51
CA ASP A 65 -12.80 9.84 -9.70
C ASP A 65 -12.06 8.51 -9.53
N GLY A 66 -11.07 8.23 -10.36
CA GLY A 66 -10.38 6.97 -10.41
C GLY A 66 -9.62 6.65 -9.13
N LEU A 67 -9.10 7.67 -8.45
CA LEU A 67 -8.32 7.45 -7.23
C LEU A 67 -9.18 6.88 -6.11
N ALA A 68 -10.39 7.38 -5.92
CA ALA A 68 -11.32 6.85 -4.93
C ALA A 68 -11.74 5.41 -5.25
N THR A 69 -11.95 5.11 -6.52
CA THR A 69 -12.28 3.76 -6.98
C THR A 69 -11.11 2.80 -6.74
N LEU A 70 -9.89 3.23 -7.06
CA LEU A 70 -8.69 2.45 -6.83
C LEU A 70 -8.48 2.18 -5.35
N GLU A 71 -8.63 3.19 -4.50
CA GLU A 71 -8.54 3.04 -3.05
C GLU A 71 -9.51 1.98 -2.53
N ARG A 72 -10.76 2.03 -2.98
CA ARG A 72 -11.78 1.06 -2.56
C ARG A 72 -11.38 -0.36 -2.95
N ARG A 73 -10.90 -0.55 -4.17
CA ARG A 73 -10.45 -1.86 -4.65
C ARG A 73 -9.26 -2.39 -3.84
N VAL A 74 -8.31 -1.51 -3.52
CA VAL A 74 -7.17 -1.87 -2.66
C VAL A 74 -7.66 -2.29 -1.28
N ARG A 75 -8.54 -1.51 -0.66
CA ARG A 75 -9.08 -1.83 0.67
C ARG A 75 -9.81 -3.18 0.67
N GLN A 76 -10.60 -3.46 -0.35
CA GLN A 76 -11.31 -4.74 -0.47
C GLN A 76 -10.34 -5.91 -0.59
N ALA A 77 -9.30 -5.77 -1.41
CA ALA A 77 -8.30 -6.81 -1.57
C ALA A 77 -7.50 -7.03 -0.28
N MET A 78 -7.10 -5.96 0.38
CA MET A 78 -6.31 -6.03 1.61
C MET A 78 -7.11 -6.57 2.79
N HIS A 79 -8.40 -6.33 2.83
CA HIS A 79 -9.27 -6.85 3.89
C HIS A 79 -9.29 -8.38 3.93
N ALA A 80 -9.05 -9.03 2.82
CA ALA A 80 -8.98 -10.49 2.74
C ALA A 80 -7.67 -11.09 3.28
N LEU A 81 -6.66 -10.27 3.58
CA LEU A 81 -5.40 -10.73 4.13
C LEU A 81 -5.45 -10.73 5.67
N PRO A 82 -5.32 -11.92 6.29
CA PRO A 82 -5.32 -11.99 7.76
C PRO A 82 -4.04 -11.37 8.33
N GLY A 83 -4.17 -10.81 9.52
CA GLY A 83 -3.03 -10.26 10.25
C GLY A 83 -2.61 -8.85 9.83
N LEU A 84 -3.27 -8.24 8.85
CA LEU A 84 -3.03 -6.87 8.45
C LEU A 84 -4.20 -5.97 8.81
N HIS A 85 -3.88 -4.80 9.36
CA HIS A 85 -4.87 -3.81 9.75
C HIS A 85 -4.53 -2.46 9.13
N LEU A 86 -5.54 -1.77 8.60
CA LEU A 86 -5.36 -0.42 8.12
C LEU A 86 -5.04 0.50 9.30
N SER A 87 -3.87 1.11 9.27
CA SER A 87 -3.39 1.99 10.33
C SER A 87 -3.71 3.44 10.04
N SER A 88 -3.46 3.87 8.81
CA SER A 88 -3.72 5.25 8.41
C SER A 88 -3.94 5.33 6.92
N SER A 89 -4.60 6.41 6.52
CA SER A 89 -4.81 6.74 5.13
C SER A 89 -4.29 8.15 4.92
N GLY A 90 -3.38 8.30 3.99
CA GLY A 90 -2.82 9.59 3.64
C GLY A 90 -3.82 10.44 2.88
N GLY A 91 -3.62 11.75 2.89
CA GLY A 91 -4.42 12.67 2.09
C GLY A 91 -4.12 12.52 0.60
N THR A 92 -5.06 12.95 -0.22
CA THR A 92 -4.88 12.99 -1.66
C THR A 92 -3.90 14.10 -2.03
N GLY A 93 -2.95 13.79 -2.88
CA GLY A 93 -1.96 14.75 -3.36
C GLY A 93 -1.71 14.60 -4.84
N VAL A 94 -0.83 15.43 -5.37
CA VAL A 94 -0.39 15.40 -6.76
C VAL A 94 1.08 15.05 -6.79
N GLU A 95 1.42 14.00 -7.54
CA GLU A 95 2.81 13.62 -7.79
C GLU A 95 3.22 14.17 -9.16
N GLN A 96 3.92 15.30 -9.13
CA GLN A 96 4.27 16.02 -10.36
C GLN A 96 5.24 15.26 -11.26
N THR A 97 6.17 14.51 -10.64
CA THR A 97 7.15 13.72 -11.39
C THR A 97 6.47 12.72 -12.34
N TYR A 98 5.38 12.12 -11.90
CA TYR A 98 4.65 11.11 -12.66
C TYR A 98 3.36 11.65 -13.27
N GLN A 99 3.06 12.92 -13.08
CA GLN A 99 1.80 13.54 -13.49
C GLN A 99 0.60 12.73 -13.03
N ALA A 100 0.59 12.40 -11.73
CA ALA A 100 -0.39 11.52 -11.13
C ALA A 100 -1.06 12.14 -9.92
N ARG A 101 -2.29 11.72 -9.67
CA ARG A 101 -2.94 11.90 -8.38
C ARG A 101 -2.56 10.71 -7.52
N ALA A 102 -2.21 10.95 -6.28
CA ALA A 102 -1.69 9.90 -5.41
C ALA A 102 -2.28 9.99 -4.02
N MET A 103 -2.44 8.82 -3.40
CA MET A 103 -2.71 8.69 -1.98
C MET A 103 -2.04 7.41 -1.49
N SER A 104 -1.80 7.30 -0.19
CA SER A 104 -1.23 6.07 0.35
C SER A 104 -2.04 5.55 1.53
N LEU A 105 -2.02 4.23 1.68
CA LEU A 105 -2.63 3.50 2.78
C LEU A 105 -1.53 2.77 3.52
N ALA A 106 -1.50 2.90 4.85
CA ALA A 106 -0.53 2.19 5.67
C ALA A 106 -1.22 1.02 6.38
N TYR A 107 -0.68 -0.16 6.21
CA TYR A 107 -1.16 -1.39 6.84
C TYR A 107 -0.12 -1.90 7.81
N VAL A 108 -0.57 -2.38 8.95
CA VAL A 108 0.29 -2.83 10.04
C VAL A 108 0.04 -4.29 10.35
N SER A 109 1.13 -5.03 10.50
CA SER A 109 1.14 -6.40 10.99
C SER A 109 1.96 -6.45 12.28
N THR A 110 1.44 -7.09 13.32
CA THR A 110 2.17 -7.30 14.57
C THR A 110 2.62 -8.75 14.64
N GLU A 111 3.90 -8.98 14.88
CA GLU A 111 4.46 -10.30 15.01
C GLU A 111 5.34 -10.40 16.25
N ARG A 112 5.42 -11.60 16.82
CA ARG A 112 6.31 -11.87 17.93
C ARG A 112 7.70 -12.15 17.38
N LEU A 113 8.69 -11.38 17.80
CA LEU A 113 10.07 -11.54 17.33
C LEU A 113 10.83 -12.59 18.15
N TYR A 114 10.60 -12.66 19.45
CA TYR A 114 11.14 -13.67 20.37
C TYR A 114 10.53 -13.58 21.75
#